data_79d20f1de8379d64bf7745949f468da9
#
_entry.id   79d20f1de8379d64bf7745949f468da9
#
_cell.length_a   1.000
_cell.length_b   1.000
_cell.length_c   1.000
_cell.angle_alpha   90.00
_cell.angle_beta   90.00
_cell.angle_gamma   90.00
#
_symmetry.space_group_name_H-M   'P 1'
#
loop_
_entity.id
_entity.type
_entity.pdbx_description
1 polymer ?
#
loop_
_entity_poly.entity_id
_entity_poly.type
_entity_poly.pdbx_seq_one_letter_code
_entity_poly.pdbx_strand_id
1 'polypeptide(L)'
;LQYYIVGFKTLWQRSPNMDSLIALGSSAAIVYGIYAIYKIGIGFGQMDMDTVHTYMMELYFESAGTILTLITMGKTMEARAKGKTSDAITKLMDLAPKTATVERNGVESVIPVEEVQLGDVLIVKAGESVPVDGVVLEGTSSVDESALTGESIPVEKQAGDSVIGATINKSGYFKMRATKVGDDTALSQIVRLVDEATSCLLYTSPS
;
A
#
# COMPACT_ATOMS: atom_id res chain seq x y z
N LEU A 1 23.18 -6.25 -5.88
CA LEU A 1 23.69 -5.33 -6.95
C LEU A 1 22.93 -4.00 -7.00
N GLN A 2 21.61 -3.97 -6.73
CA GLN A 2 20.80 -2.73 -6.77
C GLN A 2 21.35 -1.64 -5.82
N TYR A 3 21.73 -1.98 -4.58
CA TYR A 3 22.28 -1.04 -3.61
C TYR A 3 23.53 -0.32 -4.11
N TYR A 4 24.42 -1.03 -4.79
CA TYR A 4 25.64 -0.42 -5.35
C TYR A 4 25.30 0.50 -6.52
N ILE A 5 24.42 0.07 -7.43
CA ILE A 5 24.08 0.88 -8.62
C ILE A 5 23.34 2.16 -8.20
N VAL A 6 22.31 2.02 -7.35
CA VAL A 6 21.54 3.17 -6.87
C VAL A 6 22.38 4.04 -5.95
N GLY A 7 23.11 3.44 -4.99
CA GLY A 7 23.91 4.15 -4.01
C GLY A 7 25.02 5.00 -4.64
N PHE A 8 25.80 4.46 -5.59
CA PHE A 8 26.83 5.25 -6.29
C PHE A 8 26.23 6.28 -7.23
N LYS A 9 25.10 6.00 -7.88
CA LYS A 9 24.39 6.97 -8.74
C LYS A 9 23.91 8.18 -7.95
N THR A 10 23.28 7.97 -6.80
CA THR A 10 22.77 9.04 -5.93
C THR A 10 23.90 9.83 -5.27
N LEU A 11 25.02 9.17 -4.94
CA LEU A 11 26.23 9.84 -4.46
C LEU A 11 26.80 10.79 -5.53
N TRP A 12 26.84 10.33 -6.78
CA TRP A 12 27.29 11.17 -7.91
C TRP A 12 26.38 12.37 -8.16
N GLN A 13 25.07 12.19 -7.96
CA GLN A 13 24.06 13.25 -8.10
C GLN A 13 24.01 14.22 -6.91
N ARG A 14 24.94 14.12 -5.95
CA ARG A 14 24.99 14.92 -4.71
C ARG A 14 23.71 14.84 -3.86
N SER A 15 22.96 13.76 -3.97
CA SER A 15 21.79 13.46 -3.17
C SER A 15 21.98 12.10 -2.48
N PRO A 16 22.92 12.02 -1.50
CA PRO A 16 23.21 10.76 -0.81
C PRO A 16 21.97 10.28 -0.06
N ASN A 17 21.70 8.99 -0.17
CA ASN A 17 20.62 8.30 0.55
C ASN A 17 21.19 7.11 1.35
N MET A 18 20.30 6.36 2.02
CA MET A 18 20.68 5.18 2.79
C MET A 18 21.43 4.13 1.94
N ASP A 19 21.04 3.96 0.67
CA ASP A 19 21.72 3.04 -0.25
C ASP A 19 23.14 3.50 -0.58
N SER A 20 23.42 4.82 -0.60
CA SER A 20 24.75 5.40 -0.78
C SER A 20 25.66 5.07 0.40
N LEU A 21 25.14 5.16 1.62
CA LEU A 21 25.89 4.83 2.84
C LEU A 21 26.25 3.34 2.89
N ILE A 22 25.31 2.49 2.51
CA ILE A 22 25.52 1.03 2.44
C ILE A 22 26.56 0.68 1.38
N ALA A 23 26.42 1.27 0.17
CA ALA A 23 27.36 1.03 -0.92
C ALA A 23 28.78 1.48 -0.56
N LEU A 24 28.93 2.64 0.09
CA LEU A 24 30.23 3.16 0.51
C LEU A 24 30.84 2.29 1.60
N GLY A 25 30.10 1.98 2.68
CA GLY A 25 30.60 1.20 3.81
C GLY A 25 30.98 -0.23 3.42
N SER A 26 30.13 -0.93 2.68
CA SER A 26 30.42 -2.29 2.22
C SER A 26 31.55 -2.33 1.19
N SER A 27 31.65 -1.34 0.29
CA SER A 27 32.77 -1.24 -0.65
C SER A 27 34.09 -0.98 0.05
N ALA A 28 34.13 -0.11 1.07
CA ALA A 28 35.31 0.15 1.87
C ALA A 28 35.79 -1.12 2.60
N ALA A 29 34.88 -1.87 3.20
CA ALA A 29 35.20 -3.13 3.87
C ALA A 29 35.77 -4.20 2.89
N ILE A 30 35.22 -4.29 1.68
CA ILE A 30 35.70 -5.20 0.63
C ILE A 30 37.11 -4.79 0.16
N VAL A 31 37.31 -3.52 -0.12
CA VAL A 31 38.61 -2.99 -0.58
C VAL A 31 39.70 -3.21 0.47
N TYR A 32 39.36 -2.89 1.74
CA TYR A 32 40.28 -3.13 2.86
C TYR A 32 40.56 -4.63 3.03
N GLY A 33 39.58 -5.50 2.95
CA GLY A 33 39.78 -6.94 3.04
C GLY A 33 40.68 -7.50 1.94
N ILE A 34 40.57 -7.00 0.70
CA ILE A 34 41.48 -7.36 -0.41
C ILE A 34 42.93 -6.92 -0.07
N TYR A 35 43.07 -5.68 0.45
CA TYR A 35 44.37 -5.17 0.88
C TYR A 35 44.96 -6.02 2.01
N ALA A 36 44.17 -6.40 3.02
CA ALA A 36 44.57 -7.27 4.11
C ALA A 36 45.08 -8.65 3.62
N ILE A 37 44.33 -9.28 2.70
CA ILE A 37 44.74 -10.55 2.07
C ILE A 37 46.07 -10.39 1.34
N TYR A 38 46.26 -9.29 0.60
CA TYR A 38 47.55 -9.00 -0.07
C TYR A 38 48.71 -8.89 0.93
N LYS A 39 48.50 -8.19 2.08
CA LYS A 39 49.48 -8.07 3.14
C LYS A 39 49.80 -9.40 3.83
N ILE A 40 48.80 -10.24 4.08
CA ILE A 40 48.96 -11.59 4.58
C ILE A 40 49.86 -12.41 3.65
N GLY A 41 49.61 -12.32 2.32
CA GLY A 41 50.42 -13.01 1.32
C GLY A 41 51.89 -12.59 1.33
N ILE A 42 52.19 -11.29 1.49
CA ILE A 42 53.56 -10.79 1.64
C ILE A 42 54.17 -11.27 2.93
N GLY A 43 53.46 -11.20 4.08
CA GLY A 43 53.90 -11.63 5.39
C GLY A 43 54.35 -13.11 5.38
N PHE A 44 53.58 -13.98 4.74
CA PHE A 44 53.97 -15.38 4.54
C PHE A 44 55.22 -15.53 3.69
N GLY A 45 55.39 -14.74 2.64
CA GLY A 45 56.57 -14.77 1.78
C GLY A 45 57.85 -14.29 2.51
N GLN A 46 57.73 -13.43 3.52
CA GLN A 46 58.81 -12.86 4.31
C GLN A 46 59.02 -13.57 5.66
N MET A 47 58.22 -14.60 5.98
CA MET A 47 58.20 -15.28 7.31
C MET A 47 57.87 -14.33 8.48
N ASP A 48 57.19 -13.20 8.20
CA ASP A 48 56.74 -12.24 9.22
C ASP A 48 55.37 -12.63 9.76
N MET A 49 55.34 -13.45 10.79
CA MET A 49 54.12 -13.97 11.40
C MET A 49 53.34 -12.90 12.16
N ASP A 50 54.00 -11.84 12.64
CA ASP A 50 53.32 -10.74 13.34
C ASP A 50 52.43 -9.95 12.39
N THR A 51 52.91 -9.62 11.19
CA THR A 51 52.15 -9.02 10.13
C THR A 51 50.97 -9.92 9.70
N VAL A 52 51.20 -11.22 9.51
CA VAL A 52 50.14 -12.17 9.14
C VAL A 52 49.03 -12.20 10.19
N HIS A 53 49.41 -12.32 11.50
CA HIS A 53 48.43 -12.38 12.58
C HIS A 53 47.61 -11.08 12.71
N THR A 54 48.24 -9.92 12.58
CA THR A 54 47.60 -8.62 12.66
C THR A 54 46.51 -8.49 11.55
N TYR A 55 46.86 -8.74 10.30
CA TYR A 55 45.91 -8.61 9.19
C TYR A 55 44.86 -9.74 9.14
N MET A 56 45.11 -10.92 9.71
CA MET A 56 44.11 -11.97 9.88
C MET A 56 42.98 -11.55 10.81
N MET A 57 43.27 -10.81 11.87
CA MET A 57 42.31 -10.31 12.84
C MET A 57 41.50 -9.10 12.30
N GLU A 58 42.02 -8.42 11.28
CA GLU A 58 41.42 -7.23 10.67
C GLU A 58 40.61 -7.52 9.39
N LEU A 59 40.18 -8.75 9.16
CA LEU A 59 39.35 -9.12 8.02
C LEU A 59 37.87 -8.75 8.27
N TYR A 60 37.41 -7.67 7.65
CA TYR A 60 36.06 -7.13 7.85
C TYR A 60 35.02 -7.63 6.83
N PHE A 61 35.28 -8.73 6.12
CA PHE A 61 34.32 -9.29 5.16
C PHE A 61 33.01 -9.73 5.80
N GLU A 62 33.06 -10.28 7.00
CA GLU A 62 31.88 -10.67 7.77
C GLU A 62 31.00 -9.47 8.12
N SER A 63 31.61 -8.32 8.45
CA SER A 63 30.89 -7.09 8.75
C SER A 63 30.14 -6.57 7.53
N ALA A 64 30.78 -6.58 6.34
CA ALA A 64 30.12 -6.21 5.09
C ALA A 64 28.96 -7.15 4.78
N GLY A 65 29.13 -8.47 4.96
CA GLY A 65 28.08 -9.46 4.75
C GLY A 65 26.91 -9.30 5.74
N THR A 66 27.23 -9.06 6.99
CA THR A 66 26.22 -8.85 8.05
C THR A 66 25.39 -7.59 7.79
N ILE A 67 26.01 -6.47 7.45
CA ILE A 67 25.33 -5.22 7.11
C ILE A 67 24.38 -5.42 5.93
N LEU A 68 24.85 -6.01 4.84
CA LEU A 68 24.02 -6.27 3.65
C LEU A 68 22.83 -7.20 3.95
N THR A 69 23.06 -8.22 4.78
CA THR A 69 22.02 -9.18 5.17
C THR A 69 20.95 -8.51 6.04
N LEU A 70 21.34 -7.76 7.08
CA LEU A 70 20.40 -7.07 7.96
C LEU A 70 19.58 -6.03 7.22
N ILE A 71 20.18 -5.27 6.33
CA ILE A 71 19.48 -4.26 5.54
C ILE A 71 18.52 -4.91 4.55
N THR A 72 18.94 -5.98 3.87
CA THR A 72 18.07 -6.71 2.95
C THR A 72 16.88 -7.32 3.70
N MET A 73 17.11 -7.87 4.90
CA MET A 73 16.04 -8.37 5.77
C MET A 73 15.08 -7.24 6.17
N GLY A 74 15.59 -6.08 6.60
CA GLY A 74 14.78 -4.91 6.94
C GLY A 74 13.91 -4.44 5.78
N LYS A 75 14.49 -4.26 4.60
CA LYS A 75 13.74 -3.88 3.39
C LYS A 75 12.70 -4.93 2.97
N THR A 76 12.99 -6.20 3.16
CA THR A 76 12.02 -7.27 2.87
C THR A 76 10.83 -7.23 3.85
N MET A 77 11.09 -6.98 5.14
CA MET A 77 10.04 -6.83 6.13
C MET A 77 9.20 -5.59 5.87
N GLU A 78 9.81 -4.47 5.51
CA GLU A 78 9.14 -3.23 5.11
C GLU A 78 8.24 -3.45 3.88
N ALA A 79 8.76 -4.08 2.83
CA ALA A 79 8.00 -4.38 1.62
C ALA A 79 6.79 -5.29 1.92
N ARG A 80 6.96 -6.28 2.79
CA ARG A 80 5.83 -7.15 3.22
C ARG A 80 4.78 -6.41 4.04
N ALA A 81 5.19 -5.50 4.90
CA ALA A 81 4.27 -4.68 5.69
C ALA A 81 3.44 -3.76 4.77
N LYS A 82 4.08 -3.11 3.80
CA LYS A 82 3.43 -2.26 2.79
C LYS A 82 2.46 -3.04 1.90
N GLY A 83 2.85 -4.23 1.45
CA GLY A 83 1.99 -5.09 0.64
C GLY A 83 0.67 -5.43 1.32
N LYS A 84 0.68 -5.74 2.61
CA LYS A 84 -0.54 -6.04 3.38
C LYS A 84 -1.51 -4.86 3.48
N THR A 85 -1.00 -3.64 3.55
CA THR A 85 -1.84 -2.43 3.61
C THR A 85 -2.50 -2.17 2.24
N SER A 86 -1.76 -2.32 1.15
CA SER A 86 -2.30 -2.19 -0.21
C SER A 86 -3.37 -3.24 -0.51
N ASP A 87 -3.16 -4.49 -0.09
CA ASP A 87 -4.15 -5.57 -0.24
C ASP A 87 -5.46 -5.28 0.50
N ALA A 88 -5.39 -4.64 1.68
CA ALA A 88 -6.58 -4.26 2.44
C ALA A 88 -7.38 -3.17 1.73
N ILE A 89 -6.72 -2.17 1.15
CA ILE A 89 -7.35 -1.11 0.36
C ILE A 89 -8.04 -1.70 -0.89
N THR A 90 -7.35 -2.58 -1.61
CA THR A 90 -7.92 -3.24 -2.79
C THR A 90 -9.19 -4.04 -2.43
N LYS A 91 -9.19 -4.75 -1.31
CA LYS A 91 -10.38 -5.47 -0.82
C LYS A 91 -11.54 -4.55 -0.48
N LEU A 92 -11.28 -3.35 0.05
CA LEU A 92 -12.34 -2.35 0.29
C LEU A 92 -12.90 -1.82 -1.03
N MET A 93 -12.08 -1.57 -2.02
CA MET A 93 -12.53 -1.16 -3.37
C MET A 93 -13.36 -2.24 -4.06
N ASP A 94 -13.03 -3.53 -3.84
CA ASP A 94 -13.78 -4.67 -4.40
C ASP A 94 -15.19 -4.82 -3.80
N LEU A 95 -15.52 -4.14 -2.69
CA LEU A 95 -16.87 -4.11 -2.13
C LEU A 95 -17.86 -3.27 -2.96
N ALA A 96 -17.36 -2.29 -3.71
CA ALA A 96 -18.19 -1.50 -4.60
C ALA A 96 -18.62 -2.35 -5.81
N PRO A 97 -19.91 -2.34 -6.18
CA PRO A 97 -20.38 -3.06 -7.36
C PRO A 97 -19.83 -2.39 -8.62
N LYS A 98 -19.60 -3.18 -9.67
CA LYS A 98 -19.12 -2.66 -10.97
C LYS A 98 -20.23 -2.09 -11.84
N THR A 99 -21.48 -2.45 -11.55
CA THR A 99 -22.66 -2.02 -12.31
C THR A 99 -23.75 -1.53 -11.37
N ALA A 100 -24.60 -0.66 -11.86
CA ALA A 100 -25.75 -0.12 -11.16
C ALA A 100 -27.00 -0.22 -12.04
N THR A 101 -28.15 -0.51 -11.42
CA THR A 101 -29.47 -0.43 -12.09
C THR A 101 -30.02 0.98 -11.93
N VAL A 102 -30.11 1.70 -13.03
CA VAL A 102 -30.60 3.09 -13.08
C VAL A 102 -31.95 3.14 -13.73
N GLU A 103 -32.87 3.90 -13.17
CA GLU A 103 -34.18 4.24 -13.78
C GLU A 103 -34.13 5.65 -14.39
N ARG A 104 -34.16 5.74 -15.70
CA ARG A 104 -34.22 7.00 -16.41
C ARG A 104 -35.49 7.03 -17.29
N ASN A 105 -36.35 8.03 -17.12
CA ASN A 105 -37.63 8.16 -17.83
C ASN A 105 -38.56 6.94 -17.72
N GLY A 106 -38.57 6.26 -16.56
CA GLY A 106 -39.36 5.06 -16.31
C GLY A 106 -38.85 3.78 -16.97
N VAL A 107 -37.60 3.79 -17.48
CA VAL A 107 -36.95 2.63 -18.07
C VAL A 107 -35.76 2.24 -17.19
N GLU A 108 -35.76 0.98 -16.73
CA GLU A 108 -34.62 0.42 -16.00
C GLU A 108 -33.54 0.00 -16.98
N SER A 109 -32.29 0.37 -16.69
CA SER A 109 -31.11 -0.05 -17.44
C SER A 109 -29.94 -0.34 -16.48
N VAL A 110 -29.13 -1.33 -16.82
CA VAL A 110 -27.90 -1.64 -16.08
C VAL A 110 -26.75 -0.94 -16.78
N ILE A 111 -26.05 -0.09 -16.04
CA ILE A 111 -24.90 0.67 -16.52
C ILE A 111 -23.68 0.43 -15.64
N PRO A 112 -22.44 0.67 -16.14
CA PRO A 112 -21.26 0.75 -15.29
C PRO A 112 -21.44 1.81 -14.19
N VAL A 113 -20.97 1.55 -12.98
CA VAL A 113 -21.10 2.48 -11.85
C VAL A 113 -20.44 3.84 -12.13
N GLU A 114 -19.42 3.84 -12.96
CA GLU A 114 -18.68 5.03 -13.40
C GLU A 114 -19.53 5.99 -14.28
N GLU A 115 -20.61 5.48 -14.89
CA GLU A 115 -21.55 6.26 -15.71
C GLU A 115 -22.74 6.81 -14.93
N VAL A 116 -22.82 6.51 -13.63
CA VAL A 116 -23.87 7.04 -12.74
C VAL A 116 -23.63 8.54 -12.52
N GLN A 117 -24.68 9.33 -12.69
CA GLN A 117 -24.64 10.78 -12.53
C GLN A 117 -25.34 11.23 -11.24
N LEU A 118 -24.95 12.40 -10.74
CA LEU A 118 -25.65 13.04 -9.62
C LEU A 118 -27.12 13.23 -9.96
N GLY A 119 -28.00 12.77 -9.04
CA GLY A 119 -29.44 12.87 -9.22
C GLY A 119 -30.09 11.69 -9.91
N ASP A 120 -29.34 10.74 -10.47
CA ASP A 120 -29.88 9.49 -11.01
C ASP A 120 -30.66 8.72 -9.94
N VAL A 121 -31.75 8.10 -10.38
CA VAL A 121 -32.54 7.19 -9.55
C VAL A 121 -32.01 5.78 -9.74
N LEU A 122 -31.55 5.18 -8.65
CA LEU A 122 -30.96 3.85 -8.63
C LEU A 122 -31.90 2.88 -7.90
N ILE A 123 -31.99 1.66 -8.40
CA ILE A 123 -32.73 0.57 -7.79
C ILE A 123 -31.76 -0.42 -7.18
N VAL A 124 -31.91 -0.70 -5.89
CA VAL A 124 -31.07 -1.64 -5.15
C VAL A 124 -31.95 -2.77 -4.59
N LYS A 125 -31.73 -3.98 -5.10
CA LYS A 125 -32.47 -5.19 -4.71
C LYS A 125 -31.77 -5.91 -3.55
N ALA A 126 -32.52 -6.79 -2.89
CA ALA A 126 -31.96 -7.63 -1.82
C ALA A 126 -30.75 -8.43 -2.34
N GLY A 127 -29.66 -8.41 -1.58
CA GLY A 127 -28.38 -9.05 -1.92
C GLY A 127 -27.45 -8.19 -2.77
N GLU A 128 -27.90 -7.05 -3.28
CA GLU A 128 -27.06 -6.15 -4.08
C GLU A 128 -26.31 -5.15 -3.19
N SER A 129 -25.12 -4.74 -3.62
CA SER A 129 -24.39 -3.65 -3.00
C SER A 129 -24.90 -2.31 -3.52
N VAL A 130 -24.98 -1.32 -2.63
CA VAL A 130 -25.32 0.07 -2.95
C VAL A 130 -24.21 0.66 -3.85
N PRO A 131 -24.53 1.15 -5.05
CA PRO A 131 -23.50 1.54 -6.02
C PRO A 131 -22.76 2.82 -5.66
N VAL A 132 -23.47 3.82 -5.14
CA VAL A 132 -22.93 5.15 -4.81
C VAL A 132 -23.66 5.70 -3.58
N ASP A 133 -23.17 6.81 -3.00
CA ASP A 133 -23.85 7.43 -1.86
C ASP A 133 -25.12 8.14 -2.33
N GLY A 134 -26.18 8.03 -1.51
CA GLY A 134 -27.45 8.65 -1.86
C GLY A 134 -28.45 8.73 -0.73
N VAL A 135 -29.67 9.06 -1.12
CA VAL A 135 -30.83 9.16 -0.22
C VAL A 135 -31.95 8.27 -0.75
N VAL A 136 -32.53 7.48 0.13
CA VAL A 136 -33.68 6.61 -0.20
C VAL A 136 -34.88 7.48 -0.57
N LEU A 137 -35.48 7.20 -1.71
CA LEU A 137 -36.69 7.87 -2.20
C LEU A 137 -37.95 7.13 -1.82
N GLU A 138 -37.94 5.80 -2.02
CA GLU A 138 -39.05 4.92 -1.71
C GLU A 138 -38.58 3.51 -1.38
N GLY A 139 -39.39 2.77 -0.65
CA GLY A 139 -39.06 1.42 -0.20
C GLY A 139 -38.55 1.40 1.23
N THR A 140 -38.42 0.19 1.76
CA THR A 140 -37.80 -0.09 3.07
C THR A 140 -36.86 -1.26 2.93
N SER A 141 -35.74 -1.20 3.64
CA SER A 141 -34.67 -2.17 3.50
C SER A 141 -33.81 -2.24 4.75
N SER A 142 -33.21 -3.37 4.96
CA SER A 142 -32.20 -3.55 5.99
C SER A 142 -30.82 -3.58 5.32
N VAL A 143 -29.98 -2.60 5.60
CA VAL A 143 -28.67 -2.40 4.97
C VAL A 143 -27.55 -2.73 5.94
N ASP A 144 -26.65 -3.58 5.52
CA ASP A 144 -25.43 -3.94 6.26
C ASP A 144 -24.32 -2.93 5.94
N GLU A 145 -23.99 -2.11 6.91
CA GLU A 145 -22.95 -1.08 6.84
C GLU A 145 -21.64 -1.53 7.53
N SER A 146 -21.57 -2.80 7.98
CA SER A 146 -20.46 -3.30 8.82
C SER A 146 -19.07 -3.17 8.18
N ALA A 147 -18.99 -3.25 6.86
CA ALA A 147 -17.73 -3.09 6.14
C ALA A 147 -17.10 -1.70 6.29
N LEU A 148 -17.91 -0.67 6.54
CA LEU A 148 -17.49 0.73 6.67
C LEU A 148 -17.52 1.22 8.12
N THR A 149 -18.56 0.84 8.88
CA THR A 149 -18.79 1.32 10.25
C THR A 149 -18.21 0.37 11.30
N GLY A 150 -18.02 -0.91 10.97
CA GLY A 150 -17.65 -1.96 11.91
C GLY A 150 -18.82 -2.49 12.74
N GLU A 151 -20.03 -1.93 12.61
CA GLU A 151 -21.21 -2.37 13.33
C GLU A 151 -21.89 -3.55 12.61
N SER A 152 -21.97 -4.70 13.26
CA SER A 152 -22.49 -5.93 12.64
C SER A 152 -24.01 -6.00 12.54
N ILE A 153 -24.73 -5.05 13.11
CA ILE A 153 -26.21 -5.05 13.09
C ILE A 153 -26.67 -4.26 11.86
N PRO A 154 -27.44 -4.88 10.95
CA PRO A 154 -27.98 -4.16 9.80
C PRO A 154 -28.92 -3.04 10.24
N VAL A 155 -28.84 -1.91 9.56
CA VAL A 155 -29.62 -0.70 9.85
C VAL A 155 -30.83 -0.65 8.93
N GLU A 156 -32.03 -0.44 9.53
CA GLU A 156 -33.22 -0.21 8.73
C GLU A 156 -33.16 1.17 8.05
N LYS A 157 -33.45 1.19 6.76
CA LYS A 157 -33.49 2.38 5.92
C LYS A 157 -34.87 2.55 5.32
N GLN A 158 -35.39 3.77 5.39
CA GLN A 158 -36.68 4.17 4.85
C GLN A 158 -36.54 5.46 4.03
N ALA A 159 -37.62 5.86 3.39
CA ALA A 159 -37.61 7.07 2.56
C ALA A 159 -37.13 8.30 3.36
N GLY A 160 -36.15 9.00 2.82
CA GLY A 160 -35.46 10.13 3.44
C GLY A 160 -34.11 9.80 4.11
N ASP A 161 -33.84 8.52 4.37
CA ASP A 161 -32.56 8.12 5.00
C ASP A 161 -31.41 8.13 4.00
N SER A 162 -30.21 8.44 4.50
CA SER A 162 -28.98 8.34 3.73
C SER A 162 -28.47 6.91 3.66
N VAL A 163 -27.95 6.51 2.51
CA VAL A 163 -27.27 5.24 2.28
C VAL A 163 -25.87 5.48 1.73
N ILE A 164 -24.94 4.63 2.11
CA ILE A 164 -23.51 4.75 1.76
C ILE A 164 -23.20 3.71 0.69
N GLY A 165 -22.42 4.10 -0.32
CA GLY A 165 -21.92 3.19 -1.34
C GLY A 165 -21.10 2.03 -0.76
N ALA A 166 -21.10 0.89 -1.44
CA ALA A 166 -20.44 -0.35 -1.03
C ALA A 166 -21.04 -1.05 0.22
N THR A 167 -22.15 -0.57 0.76
CA THR A 167 -22.95 -1.29 1.76
C THR A 167 -23.86 -2.31 1.09
N ILE A 168 -24.33 -3.33 1.81
CA ILE A 168 -25.08 -4.46 1.24
C ILE A 168 -26.55 -4.39 1.68
N ASN A 169 -27.47 -4.36 0.71
CA ASN A 169 -28.87 -4.51 1.01
C ASN A 169 -29.20 -5.97 1.37
N LYS A 170 -29.58 -6.24 2.62
CA LYS A 170 -29.89 -7.60 3.11
C LYS A 170 -31.29 -8.05 2.84
N SER A 171 -32.27 -7.11 2.80
CA SER A 171 -33.68 -7.48 2.63
C SER A 171 -34.47 -6.34 2.00
N GLY A 172 -35.54 -6.68 1.29
CA GLY A 172 -36.38 -5.69 0.61
C GLY A 172 -35.72 -5.11 -0.64
N TYR A 173 -36.31 -4.05 -1.16
CA TYR A 173 -35.74 -3.23 -2.22
C TYR A 173 -36.02 -1.77 -1.91
N PHE A 174 -35.18 -0.89 -2.44
CA PHE A 174 -35.42 0.54 -2.37
C PHE A 174 -34.94 1.25 -3.63
N LYS A 175 -35.57 2.38 -3.92
CA LYS A 175 -35.06 3.35 -4.88
C LYS A 175 -34.34 4.47 -4.14
N MET A 176 -33.20 4.87 -4.65
CA MET A 176 -32.38 5.94 -4.07
C MET A 176 -32.01 6.97 -5.13
N ARG A 177 -31.77 8.19 -4.71
CA ARG A 177 -31.17 9.23 -5.55
C ARG A 177 -29.70 9.36 -5.24
N ALA A 178 -28.86 9.29 -6.27
CA ALA A 178 -27.43 9.52 -6.14
C ALA A 178 -27.13 10.95 -5.68
N THR A 179 -26.44 11.10 -4.56
CA THR A 179 -26.03 12.41 -4.00
C THR A 179 -24.54 12.64 -4.10
N LYS A 180 -23.73 11.57 -4.20
CA LYS A 180 -22.29 11.62 -4.46
C LYS A 180 -21.92 10.47 -5.38
N VAL A 181 -21.03 10.74 -6.34
CA VAL A 181 -20.60 9.78 -7.36
C VAL A 181 -19.08 9.84 -7.54
N GLY A 182 -18.48 8.80 -8.07
CA GLY A 182 -17.04 8.75 -8.37
C GLY A 182 -16.17 9.00 -7.14
N ASP A 183 -15.26 9.96 -7.25
CA ASP A 183 -14.28 10.28 -6.20
C ASP A 183 -14.89 10.95 -4.96
N ASP A 184 -16.12 11.47 -5.05
CA ASP A 184 -16.81 12.14 -3.95
C ASP A 184 -17.53 11.18 -3.00
N THR A 185 -17.61 9.88 -3.33
CA THR A 185 -18.23 8.88 -2.47
C THR A 185 -17.44 8.68 -1.17
N ALA A 186 -18.13 8.29 -0.09
CA ALA A 186 -17.51 8.04 1.22
C ALA A 186 -16.40 7.00 1.13
N LEU A 187 -16.61 5.91 0.36
CA LEU A 187 -15.60 4.89 0.14
C LEU A 187 -14.36 5.45 -0.56
N SER A 188 -14.52 6.21 -1.65
CA SER A 188 -13.41 6.83 -2.37
C SER A 188 -12.61 7.79 -1.50
N GLN A 189 -13.29 8.56 -0.64
CA GLN A 189 -12.62 9.46 0.31
C GLN A 189 -11.82 8.69 1.38
N ILE A 190 -12.36 7.57 1.90
CA ILE A 190 -11.63 6.72 2.85
C ILE A 190 -10.38 6.13 2.18
N VAL A 191 -10.51 5.58 0.98
CA VAL A 191 -9.38 5.03 0.20
C VAL A 191 -8.30 6.08 0.00
N ARG A 192 -8.69 7.30 -0.41
CA ARG A 192 -7.76 8.40 -0.62
C ARG A 192 -7.05 8.81 0.66
N LEU A 193 -7.75 8.93 1.79
CA LEU A 193 -7.15 9.26 3.08
C LEU A 193 -6.14 8.22 3.53
N VAL A 194 -6.41 6.93 3.32
CA VAL A 194 -5.50 5.84 3.66
C VAL A 194 -4.28 5.84 2.75
N ASP A 195 -4.44 6.14 1.46
CA ASP A 195 -3.34 6.24 0.50
C ASP A 195 -2.45 7.45 0.81
N GLU A 196 -3.02 8.61 1.12
CA GLU A 196 -2.30 9.81 1.57
C GLU A 196 -1.54 9.55 2.88
N ALA A 197 -2.16 8.88 3.86
CA ALA A 197 -1.50 8.52 5.11
C ALA A 197 -0.33 7.55 4.89
N THR A 198 -0.50 6.58 3.99
CA THR A 198 0.55 5.61 3.66
C THR A 198 1.71 6.28 2.93
N SER A 199 1.43 7.20 2.02
CA SER A 199 2.46 7.97 1.31
C SER A 199 3.16 8.99 2.21
N CYS A 200 2.46 9.59 3.19
CA CYS A 200 3.05 10.49 4.19
C CYS A 200 4.04 9.75 5.11
N LEU A 201 3.73 8.52 5.54
CA LEU A 201 4.65 7.66 6.29
C LEU A 201 5.92 7.33 5.50
N LEU A 202 5.84 7.30 4.16
CA LEU A 202 7.00 7.13 3.29
C LEU A 202 7.91 8.37 3.25
N TYR A 203 7.35 9.55 3.40
CA TYR A 203 8.10 10.81 3.37
C TYR A 203 8.79 11.11 4.72
N THR A 204 8.26 10.61 5.83
CA THR A 204 8.81 10.79 7.18
C THR A 204 9.82 9.71 7.58
N SER A 205 9.95 8.63 6.80
CA SER A 205 11.06 7.68 6.94
C SER A 205 12.23 8.20 6.09
N PRO A 206 13.25 8.85 6.68
CA PRO A 206 14.39 9.32 5.93
C PRO A 206 15.11 8.12 5.32
N SER A 207 14.96 7.96 4.03
CA SER A 207 15.72 7.02 3.21
C SER A 207 17.12 7.57 2.95
#